data_633ba69780661da757a967aaaf211b37
#
_entry.id   633ba69780661da757a967aaaf211b37
#
_cell.length_a   1.000
_cell.length_b   1.000
_cell.length_c   1.000
_cell.angle_alpha   90.00
_cell.angle_beta   90.00
_cell.angle_gamma   90.00
#
_symmetry.space_group_name_H-M   'P 1'
#
loop_
_entity.id
_entity.type
_entity.pdbx_description
1 polymer ?
#
loop_
_entity_poly.entity_id
_entity_poly.type
_entity_poly.pdbx_seq_one_letter_code
_entity_poly.pdbx_strand_id
1 'polypeptide(L)'
;GMNVGYWNGKTLETPLPSLGFILGDEASGADIGKRLVRGVFEKRLPQSLIDAFFASYPISLQELLDKVYKQSCPNAFLAQFAPFVIAHKNESAMQEIINEAFSDLFTYYINPLRKTYKTQKISFVGSIAHALSEYIVLKTQNEKCSLEKIISRPLDFLERKDCSAKY
;
A
#
# COMPACT_ATOMS: atom_id res chain seq x y z
N GLY A 1 -4.58 5.37 3.77
CA GLY A 1 -4.62 5.85 2.38
C GLY A 1 -3.23 5.96 1.77
N MET A 2 -3.20 6.30 0.51
CA MET A 2 -1.97 6.54 -0.26
C MET A 2 -2.01 7.96 -0.82
N ASN A 3 -0.87 8.66 -0.75
CA ASN A 3 -0.67 9.97 -1.35
C ASN A 3 0.67 10.01 -2.04
N VAL A 4 0.77 10.81 -3.10
CA VAL A 4 2.01 11.04 -3.82
C VAL A 4 2.32 12.53 -3.88
N GLY A 5 3.61 12.87 -3.88
CA GLY A 5 4.06 14.24 -3.99
C GLY A 5 5.45 14.32 -4.60
N TYR A 6 5.78 15.50 -5.08
CA TYR A 6 7.09 15.84 -5.60
C TYR A 6 7.79 16.84 -4.69
N TRP A 7 8.99 16.48 -4.24
CA TRP A 7 9.85 17.37 -3.47
C TRP A 7 10.80 18.12 -4.41
N ASN A 8 10.63 19.44 -4.53
CA ASN A 8 11.45 20.28 -5.42
C ASN A 8 12.73 20.83 -4.78
N GLY A 9 13.07 20.35 -3.59
CA GLY A 9 14.20 20.83 -2.79
C GLY A 9 13.82 21.89 -1.74
N LYS A 10 12.62 22.49 -1.82
CA LYS A 10 12.11 23.52 -0.89
C LYS A 10 10.72 23.19 -0.36
N THR A 11 9.82 22.77 -1.23
CA THR A 11 8.42 22.51 -0.90
C THR A 11 7.97 21.16 -1.45
N LEU A 12 6.98 20.56 -0.79
CA LEU A 12 6.29 19.38 -1.28
C LEU A 12 5.11 19.82 -2.15
N GLU A 13 5.15 19.46 -3.42
CA GLU A 13 4.05 19.65 -4.35
C GLU A 13 3.18 18.38 -4.40
N THR A 14 1.86 18.54 -4.39
CA THR A 14 0.90 17.44 -4.47
C THR A 14 0.05 17.59 -5.73
N PRO A 15 0.60 17.29 -6.91
CA PRO A 15 -0.04 17.60 -8.19
C PRO A 15 -1.23 16.70 -8.50
N LEU A 16 -1.36 15.58 -7.82
CA LEU A 16 -2.48 14.66 -7.95
C LEU A 16 -3.31 14.69 -6.67
N PRO A 17 -4.64 14.84 -6.77
CA PRO A 17 -5.52 14.80 -5.61
C PRO A 17 -5.58 13.39 -5.02
N SER A 18 -5.76 13.30 -3.70
CA SER A 18 -6.16 12.06 -3.07
C SER A 18 -7.63 11.79 -3.36
N LEU A 19 -7.92 10.68 -4.02
CA LEU A 19 -9.28 10.27 -4.37
C LEU A 19 -9.93 9.36 -3.32
N GLY A 20 -9.19 9.04 -2.25
CA GLY A 20 -9.64 8.14 -1.19
C GLY A 20 -9.72 6.67 -1.61
N PHE A 21 -10.16 5.82 -0.69
CA PHE A 21 -10.04 4.36 -0.82
C PHE A 21 -10.95 3.70 -1.87
N ILE A 22 -11.99 4.40 -2.35
CA ILE A 22 -12.89 3.89 -3.39
C ILE A 22 -12.31 4.11 -4.79
N LEU A 23 -11.84 5.32 -5.06
CA LEU A 23 -11.40 5.78 -6.38
C LEU A 23 -9.87 5.84 -6.53
N GLY A 24 -9.13 5.52 -5.48
CA GLY A 24 -7.69 5.62 -5.43
C GLY A 24 -7.12 4.80 -4.28
N ASP A 25 -6.04 5.30 -3.66
CA ASP A 25 -5.31 4.66 -2.55
C ASP A 25 -4.62 3.35 -2.95
N GLU A 26 -4.17 3.22 -4.20
CA GLU A 26 -3.48 2.04 -4.74
C GLU A 26 -2.25 1.69 -3.89
N ALA A 27 -2.04 0.41 -3.66
CA ALA A 27 -1.01 -0.17 -2.79
C ALA A 27 -1.08 0.27 -1.31
N SER A 28 -2.16 0.92 -0.89
CA SER A 28 -2.43 1.12 0.54
C SER A 28 -2.87 -0.18 1.21
N GLY A 29 -2.84 -0.21 2.55
CA GLY A 29 -3.40 -1.35 3.29
C GLY A 29 -4.86 -1.62 2.97
N ALA A 30 -5.66 -0.57 2.73
CA ALA A 30 -7.07 -0.71 2.35
C ALA A 30 -7.24 -1.34 0.96
N ASP A 31 -6.41 -0.94 -0.01
CA ASP A 31 -6.46 -1.52 -1.36
C ASP A 31 -6.01 -2.99 -1.35
N ILE A 32 -4.90 -3.30 -0.69
CA ILE A 32 -4.41 -4.68 -0.54
C ILE A 32 -5.45 -5.55 0.16
N GLY A 33 -6.05 -5.06 1.25
CA GLY A 33 -7.11 -5.77 1.97
C GLY A 33 -8.37 -5.96 1.14
N LYS A 34 -8.78 -4.95 0.35
CA LYS A 34 -9.89 -5.05 -0.61
C LYS A 34 -9.65 -6.14 -1.66
N ARG A 35 -8.45 -6.22 -2.23
CA ARG A 35 -8.08 -7.26 -3.20
C ARG A 35 -8.12 -8.64 -2.56
N LEU A 36 -7.60 -8.79 -1.35
CA LEU A 36 -7.64 -10.05 -0.60
C LEU A 36 -9.08 -10.52 -0.37
N VAL A 37 -9.95 -9.69 0.23
CA VAL A 37 -11.32 -10.13 0.56
C VAL A 37 -12.13 -10.45 -0.69
N ARG A 38 -11.91 -9.73 -1.79
CA ARG A 38 -12.50 -10.11 -3.09
C ARG A 38 -12.02 -11.50 -3.53
N GLY A 39 -10.70 -11.75 -3.48
CA GLY A 39 -10.12 -13.06 -3.82
C GLY A 39 -10.70 -14.21 -2.99
N VAL A 40 -10.91 -13.98 -1.69
CA VAL A 40 -11.48 -14.96 -0.76
C VAL A 40 -12.95 -15.22 -1.07
N PHE A 41 -13.79 -14.18 -1.06
CA PHE A 41 -15.25 -14.36 -1.20
C PHE A 41 -15.70 -14.73 -2.63
N GLU A 42 -14.93 -14.32 -3.65
CA GLU A 42 -15.13 -14.76 -5.03
C GLU A 42 -14.45 -16.12 -5.35
N LYS A 43 -13.84 -16.76 -4.34
CA LYS A 43 -13.16 -18.08 -4.45
C LYS A 43 -12.09 -18.12 -5.55
N ARG A 44 -11.37 -17.02 -5.74
CA ARG A 44 -10.27 -16.94 -6.72
C ARG A 44 -8.91 -17.36 -6.17
N LEU A 45 -8.82 -17.53 -4.84
CA LEU A 45 -7.60 -17.98 -4.16
C LEU A 45 -7.61 -19.50 -3.96
N PRO A 46 -6.44 -20.14 -3.78
CA PRO A 46 -6.33 -21.52 -3.36
C PRO A 46 -7.14 -21.78 -2.07
N GLN A 47 -7.79 -22.94 -1.99
CA GLN A 47 -8.66 -23.28 -0.86
C GLN A 47 -7.93 -23.22 0.48
N SER A 48 -6.66 -23.62 0.53
CA SER A 48 -5.81 -23.52 1.73
C SER A 48 -5.68 -22.11 2.27
N LEU A 49 -5.56 -21.12 1.38
CA LEU A 49 -5.49 -19.70 1.77
C LEU A 49 -6.86 -19.16 2.20
N ILE A 50 -7.93 -19.62 1.57
CA ILE A 50 -9.30 -19.27 1.98
C ILE A 50 -9.57 -19.80 3.39
N ASP A 51 -9.23 -21.06 3.66
CA ASP A 51 -9.40 -21.69 4.98
C ASP A 51 -8.56 -20.96 6.05
N ALA A 52 -7.30 -20.63 5.74
CA ALA A 52 -6.42 -19.86 6.62
C ALA A 52 -6.97 -18.45 6.89
N PHE A 53 -7.56 -17.81 5.88
CA PHE A 53 -8.20 -16.51 6.05
C PHE A 53 -9.37 -16.60 7.03
N PHE A 54 -10.29 -17.53 6.84
CA PHE A 54 -11.45 -17.66 7.74
C PHE A 54 -11.07 -18.15 9.15
N ALA A 55 -9.97 -18.90 9.29
CA ALA A 55 -9.42 -19.23 10.60
C ALA A 55 -8.89 -17.98 11.34
N SER A 56 -8.31 -17.03 10.60
CA SER A 56 -7.76 -15.79 11.16
C SER A 56 -8.84 -14.69 11.35
N TYR A 57 -9.82 -14.66 10.46
CA TYR A 57 -10.88 -13.66 10.40
C TYR A 57 -12.25 -14.38 10.24
N PRO A 58 -12.88 -14.80 11.34
CA PRO A 58 -14.19 -15.46 11.28
C PRO A 58 -15.29 -14.43 10.97
N ILE A 59 -15.42 -14.08 9.70
CA ILE A 59 -16.36 -13.08 9.20
C ILE A 59 -17.23 -13.64 8.09
N SER A 60 -18.54 -13.42 8.19
CA SER A 60 -19.49 -13.74 7.13
C SER A 60 -19.53 -12.68 6.03
N LEU A 61 -20.08 -13.03 4.86
CA LEU A 61 -20.28 -12.06 3.78
C LEU A 61 -21.18 -10.90 4.23
N GLN A 62 -22.23 -11.19 5.01
CA GLN A 62 -23.15 -10.15 5.49
C GLN A 62 -22.42 -9.15 6.41
N GLU A 63 -21.61 -9.64 7.34
CA GLU A 63 -20.81 -8.79 8.22
C GLU A 63 -19.78 -7.97 7.45
N LEU A 64 -19.11 -8.56 6.46
CA LEU A 64 -18.19 -7.84 5.58
C LEU A 64 -18.90 -6.67 4.88
N LEU A 65 -20.06 -6.93 4.26
CA LEU A 65 -20.83 -5.91 3.57
C LEU A 65 -21.34 -4.82 4.52
N ASP A 66 -21.79 -5.19 5.71
CA ASP A 66 -22.24 -4.23 6.71
C ASP A 66 -21.07 -3.33 7.19
N LYS A 67 -19.89 -3.91 7.40
CA LYS A 67 -18.69 -3.15 7.80
C LYS A 67 -18.22 -2.20 6.71
N VAL A 68 -18.29 -2.60 5.44
CA VAL A 68 -17.81 -1.79 4.32
C VAL A 68 -18.81 -0.70 3.93
N TYR A 69 -20.12 -1.00 3.94
CA TYR A 69 -21.12 -0.10 3.34
C TYR A 69 -21.99 0.65 4.35
N LYS A 70 -22.06 0.20 5.61
CA LYS A 70 -22.98 0.78 6.61
C LYS A 70 -22.27 1.37 7.82
N GLN A 71 -20.97 1.12 8.01
CA GLN A 71 -20.24 1.60 9.18
C GLN A 71 -19.24 2.69 8.84
N SER A 72 -18.78 3.42 9.87
CA SER A 72 -17.71 4.39 9.74
C SER A 72 -16.35 3.72 9.49
N CYS A 73 -15.45 4.42 8.79
CA CYS A 73 -14.06 4.01 8.57
C CYS A 73 -13.88 2.67 7.81
N PRO A 74 -14.59 2.41 6.70
CA PRO A 74 -14.44 1.18 5.93
C PRO A 74 -13.03 0.96 5.39
N ASN A 75 -12.28 2.03 5.14
CA ASN A 75 -10.87 1.96 4.75
C ASN A 75 -9.98 1.35 5.85
N ALA A 76 -10.19 1.72 7.10
CA ALA A 76 -9.47 1.14 8.24
C ALA A 76 -9.85 -0.34 8.43
N PHE A 77 -11.14 -0.65 8.27
CA PHE A 77 -11.62 -2.02 8.31
C PHE A 77 -10.98 -2.88 7.20
N LEU A 78 -10.92 -2.40 5.96
CA LEU A 78 -10.27 -3.14 4.87
C LEU A 78 -8.76 -3.28 5.11
N ALA A 79 -8.10 -2.24 5.63
CA ALA A 79 -6.67 -2.26 5.90
C ALA A 79 -6.24 -3.31 6.93
N GLN A 80 -7.14 -3.74 7.83
CA GLN A 80 -6.84 -4.81 8.81
C GLN A 80 -6.51 -6.17 8.19
N PHE A 81 -6.86 -6.39 6.92
CA PHE A 81 -6.57 -7.63 6.21
C PHE A 81 -5.20 -7.63 5.52
N ALA A 82 -4.56 -6.48 5.36
CA ALA A 82 -3.23 -6.39 4.73
C ALA A 82 -2.15 -7.22 5.45
N PRO A 83 -2.14 -7.33 6.80
CA PRO A 83 -1.20 -8.21 7.50
C PRO A 83 -1.27 -9.68 7.07
N PHE A 84 -2.44 -10.18 6.67
CA PHE A 84 -2.57 -11.54 6.14
C PHE A 84 -1.80 -11.71 4.83
N VAL A 85 -1.94 -10.77 3.90
CA VAL A 85 -1.19 -10.77 2.64
C VAL A 85 0.31 -10.73 2.89
N ILE A 86 0.74 -9.89 3.83
CA ILE A 86 2.15 -9.77 4.21
C ILE A 86 2.69 -11.06 4.84
N ALA A 87 1.92 -11.71 5.73
CA ALA A 87 2.29 -12.96 6.36
C ALA A 87 2.44 -14.13 5.35
N HIS A 88 1.63 -14.11 4.28
CA HIS A 88 1.63 -15.13 3.24
C HIS A 88 2.29 -14.65 1.93
N LYS A 89 3.12 -13.63 1.99
CA LYS A 89 3.72 -12.97 0.81
C LYS A 89 4.53 -13.90 -0.12
N ASN A 90 4.91 -15.07 0.36
CA ASN A 90 5.63 -16.06 -0.44
C ASN A 90 4.70 -16.94 -1.30
N GLU A 91 3.39 -16.95 -1.03
CA GLU A 91 2.40 -17.65 -1.81
C GLU A 91 2.14 -16.90 -3.14
N SER A 92 2.08 -17.63 -4.26
CA SER A 92 1.92 -17.02 -5.60
C SER A 92 0.70 -16.10 -5.70
N ALA A 93 -0.43 -16.52 -5.12
CA ALA A 93 -1.66 -15.74 -5.13
C ALA A 93 -1.54 -14.42 -4.33
N MET A 94 -0.75 -14.40 -3.25
CA MET A 94 -0.48 -13.17 -2.51
C MET A 94 0.52 -12.27 -3.27
N GLN A 95 1.48 -12.88 -3.95
CA GLN A 95 2.39 -12.14 -4.84
C GLN A 95 1.64 -11.44 -5.97
N GLU A 96 0.63 -12.09 -6.56
CA GLU A 96 -0.23 -11.48 -7.57
C GLU A 96 -0.95 -10.24 -7.02
N ILE A 97 -1.59 -10.35 -5.85
CA ILE A 97 -2.25 -9.22 -5.19
C ILE A 97 -1.28 -8.05 -4.96
N ILE A 98 -0.08 -8.33 -4.45
CA ILE A 98 0.94 -7.29 -4.19
C ILE A 98 1.41 -6.68 -5.51
N ASN A 99 1.71 -7.50 -6.52
CA ASN A 99 2.19 -7.03 -7.81
C ASN A 99 1.15 -6.19 -8.54
N GLU A 100 -0.12 -6.57 -8.53
CA GLU A 100 -1.21 -5.77 -9.09
C GLU A 100 -1.30 -4.41 -8.40
N ALA A 101 -1.36 -4.39 -7.05
CA ALA A 101 -1.49 -3.17 -6.28
C ALA A 101 -0.34 -2.18 -6.57
N PHE A 102 0.90 -2.67 -6.59
CA PHE A 102 2.06 -1.82 -6.91
C PHE A 102 2.13 -1.45 -8.40
N SER A 103 1.66 -2.31 -9.31
CA SER A 103 1.59 -1.98 -10.73
C SER A 103 0.61 -0.82 -10.98
N ASP A 104 -0.54 -0.83 -10.32
CA ASP A 104 -1.52 0.26 -10.38
C ASP A 104 -0.93 1.56 -9.81
N LEU A 105 -0.25 1.50 -8.65
CA LEU A 105 0.43 2.65 -8.07
C LEU A 105 1.47 3.27 -9.03
N PHE A 106 2.29 2.43 -9.68
CA PHE A 106 3.27 2.91 -10.64
C PHE A 106 2.61 3.47 -11.90
N THR A 107 1.61 2.79 -12.43
CA THR A 107 0.92 3.17 -13.67
C THR A 107 0.17 4.48 -13.54
N TYR A 108 -0.59 4.64 -12.45
CA TYR A 108 -1.50 5.77 -12.31
C TYR A 108 -0.87 6.99 -11.62
N TYR A 109 0.15 6.78 -10.80
CA TYR A 109 0.72 7.88 -9.99
C TYR A 109 2.21 8.09 -10.23
N ILE A 110 3.04 7.07 -10.03
CA ILE A 110 4.49 7.26 -10.02
C ILE A 110 5.02 7.59 -11.41
N ASN A 111 4.66 6.81 -12.43
CA ASN A 111 5.18 7.02 -13.78
C ASN A 111 4.71 8.33 -14.42
N PRO A 112 3.44 8.78 -14.27
CA PRO A 112 3.04 10.11 -14.71
C PRO A 112 3.84 11.24 -14.05
N LEU A 113 4.07 11.17 -12.72
CA LEU A 113 4.86 12.19 -12.01
C LEU A 113 6.33 12.18 -12.42
N ARG A 114 6.93 11.01 -12.57
CA ARG A 114 8.30 10.89 -13.06
C ARG A 114 8.47 11.54 -14.44
N LYS A 115 7.50 11.35 -15.32
CA LYS A 115 7.50 11.96 -16.66
C LYS A 115 7.37 13.49 -16.57
N THR A 116 6.46 13.98 -15.74
CA THR A 116 6.21 15.42 -15.56
C THR A 116 7.42 16.13 -14.96
N TYR A 117 7.97 15.60 -13.88
CA TYR A 117 9.09 16.23 -13.15
C TYR A 117 10.47 15.77 -13.61
N LYS A 118 10.56 14.92 -14.62
CA LYS A 118 11.81 14.37 -15.18
C LYS A 118 12.75 13.78 -14.12
N THR A 119 12.17 13.14 -13.10
CA THR A 119 12.91 12.52 -11.99
C THR A 119 12.91 11.01 -12.08
N GLN A 120 13.99 10.39 -11.62
CA GLN A 120 14.06 8.93 -11.43
C GLN A 120 14.09 8.54 -9.96
N LYS A 121 14.23 9.51 -9.06
CA LYS A 121 14.37 9.30 -7.63
C LYS A 121 13.01 9.14 -6.96
N ILE A 122 12.87 8.09 -6.15
CA ILE A 122 11.62 7.76 -5.47
C ILE A 122 11.94 7.40 -4.02
N SER A 123 11.09 7.85 -3.12
CA SER A 123 11.09 7.43 -1.72
C SER A 123 9.69 6.97 -1.31
N PHE A 124 9.63 5.98 -0.45
CA PHE A 124 8.38 5.47 0.09
C PHE A 124 8.33 5.71 1.60
N VAL A 125 7.13 6.03 2.09
CA VAL A 125 6.89 6.27 3.51
C VAL A 125 5.63 5.51 3.93
N GLY A 126 5.73 4.71 4.99
CA GLY A 126 4.60 4.00 5.58
C GLY A 126 4.88 2.54 5.88
N SER A 127 4.01 1.96 6.70
CA SER A 127 4.14 0.58 7.19
C SER A 127 4.05 -0.48 6.10
N ILE A 128 3.16 -0.29 5.12
CA ILE A 128 3.01 -1.20 3.98
C ILE A 128 4.28 -1.19 3.13
N ALA A 129 4.80 0.00 2.81
CA ALA A 129 6.03 0.12 2.05
C ALA A 129 7.22 -0.53 2.76
N HIS A 130 7.30 -0.39 4.07
CA HIS A 130 8.34 -1.03 4.87
C HIS A 130 8.20 -2.57 4.87
N ALA A 131 6.99 -3.08 5.12
CA ALA A 131 6.74 -4.52 5.17
C ALA A 131 6.95 -5.22 3.82
N LEU A 132 6.73 -4.51 2.70
CA LEU A 132 6.88 -5.00 1.34
C LEU A 132 8.11 -4.41 0.63
N SER A 133 9.14 -4.03 1.39
CA SER A 133 10.34 -3.38 0.86
C SER A 133 11.04 -4.17 -0.25
N GLU A 134 11.12 -5.50 -0.11
CA GLU A 134 11.70 -6.38 -1.12
C GLU A 134 10.98 -6.26 -2.48
N TYR A 135 9.64 -6.20 -2.47
CA TYR A 135 8.83 -6.00 -3.68
C TYR A 135 9.04 -4.62 -4.29
N ILE A 136 9.14 -3.59 -3.45
CA ILE A 136 9.40 -2.22 -3.91
C ILE A 136 10.77 -2.12 -4.58
N VAL A 137 11.80 -2.75 -4.01
CA VAL A 137 13.14 -2.79 -4.60
C VAL A 137 13.08 -3.41 -5.99
N LEU A 138 12.50 -4.60 -6.13
CA LEU A 138 12.35 -5.28 -7.41
C LEU A 138 11.52 -4.46 -8.41
N LYS A 139 10.40 -3.90 -7.95
CA LYS A 139 9.53 -3.08 -8.81
C LYS A 139 10.25 -1.83 -9.31
N THR A 140 10.98 -1.12 -8.44
CA THR A 140 11.73 0.08 -8.84
C THR A 140 12.84 -0.23 -9.82
N GLN A 141 13.53 -1.38 -9.69
CA GLN A 141 14.52 -1.84 -10.65
C GLN A 141 13.89 -2.12 -12.02
N ASN A 142 12.78 -2.85 -12.07
CA ASN A 142 12.04 -3.16 -13.30
C ASN A 142 11.54 -1.89 -14.00
N GLU A 143 11.10 -0.90 -13.24
CA GLU A 143 10.64 0.40 -13.75
C GLU A 143 11.79 1.39 -14.03
N LYS A 144 13.05 0.96 -13.87
CA LYS A 144 14.24 1.80 -14.04
C LYS A 144 14.20 3.09 -13.20
N CYS A 145 13.80 2.96 -11.95
CA CYS A 145 13.78 4.04 -10.96
C CYS A 145 14.94 3.89 -9.98
N SER A 146 15.35 5.01 -9.39
CA SER A 146 16.30 5.05 -8.28
C SER A 146 15.53 5.14 -6.97
N LEU A 147 15.49 4.03 -6.23
CA LEU A 147 14.92 4.01 -4.88
C LEU A 147 15.91 4.67 -3.92
N GLU A 148 15.52 5.77 -3.29
CA GLU A 148 16.37 6.47 -2.33
C GLU A 148 16.14 6.00 -0.89
N LYS A 149 14.87 5.92 -0.45
CA LYS A 149 14.55 5.56 0.94
C LYS A 149 13.21 4.84 1.04
N ILE A 150 13.11 3.95 2.03
CA ILE A 150 11.84 3.44 2.57
C ILE A 150 11.83 3.77 4.06
N ILE A 151 10.85 4.56 4.49
CA ILE A 151 10.71 5.03 5.88
C ILE A 151 9.45 4.37 6.46
N SER A 152 9.59 3.61 7.56
CA SER A 152 8.48 2.89 8.17
C SER A 152 7.47 3.82 8.83
N ARG A 153 7.95 4.79 9.62
CA ARG A 153 7.15 5.77 10.36
C ARG A 153 7.68 7.18 10.14
N PRO A 154 6.87 8.11 9.64
CA PRO A 154 7.30 9.50 9.46
C PRO A 154 7.74 10.15 10.78
N LEU A 155 7.06 9.84 11.89
CA LEU A 155 7.35 10.40 13.21
C LEU A 155 8.73 10.00 13.72
N ASP A 156 9.18 8.77 13.51
CA ASP A 156 10.52 8.32 13.94
C ASP A 156 11.64 9.14 13.29
N PHE A 157 11.36 9.76 12.14
CA PHE A 157 12.31 10.63 11.44
C PHE A 157 12.31 12.06 12.01
N LEU A 158 11.19 12.54 12.49
CA LEU A 158 11.08 13.86 13.13
C LEU A 158 11.71 13.86 14.52
N GLU A 159 11.47 12.82 15.32
CA GLU A 159 12.07 12.67 16.65
C GLU A 159 13.60 12.60 16.62
N ARG A 160 14.20 12.02 15.57
CA ARG A 160 15.67 11.97 15.41
C ARG A 160 16.30 13.31 15.05
N LYS A 161 15.55 14.25 14.46
CA LYS A 161 16.06 15.58 14.11
C LYS A 161 16.09 16.52 15.31
N ASP A 162 15.17 16.39 16.24
CA ASP A 162 15.12 17.25 17.43
C ASP A 162 16.22 16.92 18.45
N CYS A 163 16.82 15.70 18.41
CA CYS A 163 17.94 15.34 19.27
C CYS A 163 19.31 15.90 18.83
N SER A 164 19.43 16.46 17.61
CA SER A 164 20.69 17.00 17.08
C SER A 164 20.79 18.53 17.08
N ALA A 165 19.73 19.21 17.53
CA ALA A 165 19.74 20.66 17.72
C ALA A 165 19.88 20.99 19.22
N LYS A 166 21.04 20.65 19.80
CA LYS A 166 21.48 21.20 21.09
C LYS A 166 22.86 21.78 20.92
N TYR A 167 22.88 23.12 20.97
CA TYR A 167 23.96 24.06 21.24
C TYR A 167 25.06 24.21 20.20
#